data_00b546c3d6be55a6f33bb7ff168b981c
#
_entry.id   00b546c3d6be55a6f33bb7ff168b981c
#
_cell.length_a   1.000
_cell.length_b   1.000
_cell.length_c   1.000
_cell.angle_alpha   90.00
_cell.angle_beta   90.00
_cell.angle_gamma   90.00
#
_symmetry.space_group_name_H-M   'P 1'
#
loop_
_entity.id
_entity.type
_entity.pdbx_description
1 polymer ?
#
loop_
_entity_poly.entity_id
_entity_poly.type
_entity_poly.pdbx_seq_one_letter_code
_entity_poly.pdbx_strand_id
1 'polypeptide(L)'
;HGGAGWTVTDRDGGDGVDTLTGIERLDFTDRDFELVAPRITVVPSYGAFDSFLFDPVYYTLQTADLVPALSLAGAWAHYAGSGAASGQAPNAWFDAGWYENRWPDLTPLNLDALTLFRHFNLYGVWEGRAPGPAFATFDGTRYLRDNPDVAAYVDAYVDDFLGSRSNGAIAHYILYGANEQRIAYDHAGQAIRLDYAFDLGA
;
A
#
# COMPACT_ATOMS: atom_id res chain seq x y z
N HIS A 1 10.17 -30.73 4.79
CA HIS A 1 9.36 -29.51 4.57
C HIS A 1 8.57 -29.73 3.28
N GLY A 2 7.30 -30.08 3.35
CA GLY A 2 6.38 -30.06 2.23
C GLY A 2 6.11 -28.61 1.89
N GLY A 3 6.66 -28.12 0.77
CA GLY A 3 6.48 -26.75 0.34
C GLY A 3 5.01 -26.48 0.06
N ALA A 4 4.44 -25.48 0.72
CA ALA A 4 3.19 -24.89 0.32
C ALA A 4 3.38 -24.34 -1.10
N GLY A 5 2.58 -24.79 -2.06
CA GLY A 5 2.58 -24.25 -3.41
C GLY A 5 1.79 -22.94 -3.41
N TRP A 6 2.28 -21.97 -4.15
CA TRP A 6 1.56 -20.74 -4.45
C TRP A 6 0.85 -20.87 -5.78
N THR A 7 -0.33 -20.35 -5.90
CA THR A 7 -1.07 -20.30 -7.16
C THR A 7 -1.10 -18.87 -7.65
N VAL A 8 -0.59 -18.66 -8.85
CA VAL A 8 -0.67 -17.37 -9.57
C VAL A 8 -1.71 -17.54 -10.67
N THR A 9 -2.71 -16.69 -10.66
CA THR A 9 -3.77 -16.71 -11.67
C THR A 9 -3.70 -15.42 -12.46
N ASP A 10 -3.56 -15.54 -13.77
CA ASP A 10 -3.75 -14.39 -14.66
C ASP A 10 -5.21 -13.96 -14.62
N ARG A 11 -5.43 -12.70 -14.38
CA ARG A 11 -6.74 -12.11 -14.20
C ARG A 11 -7.58 -12.11 -15.49
N ASP A 12 -6.93 -11.88 -16.61
CA ASP A 12 -7.59 -11.79 -17.92
C ASP A 12 -7.86 -13.18 -18.52
N GLY A 13 -7.43 -14.25 -17.80
CA GLY A 13 -7.70 -15.64 -18.16
C GLY A 13 -6.97 -16.13 -19.42
N GLY A 14 -6.05 -15.33 -19.96
CA GLY A 14 -5.30 -15.65 -21.16
C GLY A 14 -4.16 -16.62 -20.94
N ASP A 15 -3.46 -16.49 -19.82
CA ASP A 15 -2.24 -17.25 -19.50
C ASP A 15 -2.47 -18.39 -18.50
N GLY A 16 -3.68 -18.52 -17.95
CA GLY A 16 -4.07 -19.65 -17.12
C GLY A 16 -3.73 -19.51 -15.64
N VAL A 17 -3.48 -20.66 -15.00
CA VAL A 17 -3.16 -20.77 -13.57
C VAL A 17 -1.83 -21.47 -13.42
N ASP A 18 -0.86 -20.83 -12.83
CA ASP A 18 0.45 -21.39 -12.53
C ASP A 18 0.57 -21.81 -11.08
N THR A 19 1.21 -22.94 -10.84
CA THR A 19 1.54 -23.38 -9.49
C THR A 19 3.04 -23.26 -9.26
N LEU A 20 3.41 -22.42 -8.29
CA LEU A 20 4.79 -22.17 -7.91
C LEU A 20 5.13 -22.99 -6.67
N THR A 21 6.21 -23.77 -6.72
CA THR A 21 6.72 -24.55 -5.58
C THR A 21 8.20 -24.29 -5.39
N GLY A 22 8.60 -24.05 -4.14
CA GLY A 22 10.01 -23.79 -3.81
C GLY A 22 10.51 -22.43 -4.32
N ILE A 23 9.60 -21.48 -4.44
CA ILE A 23 9.91 -20.08 -4.78
C ILE A 23 9.68 -19.24 -3.55
N GLU A 24 10.68 -18.48 -3.17
CA GLU A 24 10.69 -17.62 -2.00
C GLU A 24 10.42 -16.15 -2.35
N ARG A 25 10.60 -15.77 -3.61
CA ARG A 25 10.46 -14.40 -4.07
C ARG A 25 9.90 -14.34 -5.49
N LEU A 26 9.03 -13.37 -5.72
CA LEU A 26 8.55 -12.96 -7.05
C LEU A 26 9.05 -11.54 -7.32
N ASP A 27 9.82 -11.39 -8.39
CA ASP A 27 10.32 -10.11 -8.86
C ASP A 27 9.46 -9.63 -10.03
N PHE A 28 8.80 -8.49 -9.87
CA PHE A 28 8.08 -7.81 -10.94
C PHE A 28 8.79 -6.50 -11.30
N THR A 29 8.46 -5.94 -12.44
CA THR A 29 9.08 -4.69 -12.91
C THR A 29 8.77 -3.50 -11.97
N ASP A 30 7.66 -3.58 -11.26
CA ASP A 30 7.13 -2.50 -10.41
C ASP A 30 7.22 -2.81 -8.91
N ARG A 31 7.37 -4.06 -8.52
CA ARG A 31 7.45 -4.49 -7.12
C ARG A 31 7.95 -5.93 -6.99
N ASP A 32 8.48 -6.23 -5.82
CA ASP A 32 8.90 -7.57 -5.44
C ASP A 32 7.99 -8.12 -4.33
N PHE A 33 7.78 -9.43 -4.33
CA PHE A 33 7.07 -10.14 -3.28
C PHE A 33 7.95 -11.24 -2.70
N GLU A 34 8.15 -11.23 -1.40
CA GLU A 34 8.76 -12.34 -0.69
C GLU A 34 7.65 -13.31 -0.25
N LEU A 35 7.77 -14.57 -0.70
CA LEU A 35 6.80 -15.60 -0.41
C LEU A 35 7.25 -16.40 0.84
N VAL A 36 6.79 -15.96 2.00
CA VAL A 36 7.03 -16.66 3.26
C VAL A 36 5.72 -17.28 3.71
N ALA A 37 5.63 -18.62 3.71
CA ALA A 37 4.41 -19.29 4.12
C ALA A 37 4.11 -19.05 5.61
N PRO A 38 2.90 -18.60 5.99
CA PRO A 38 1.68 -18.37 5.18
C PRO A 38 1.49 -16.92 4.68
N ARG A 39 2.55 -16.17 4.51
CA ARG A 39 2.53 -14.71 4.37
C ARG A 39 3.23 -14.29 3.08
N ILE A 40 2.60 -13.37 2.34
CA ILE A 40 3.25 -12.59 1.31
C ILE A 40 3.76 -11.30 1.96
N THR A 41 5.06 -11.11 1.94
CA THR A 41 5.66 -9.85 2.37
C THR A 41 6.03 -9.05 1.13
N VAL A 42 5.48 -7.84 1.01
CA VAL A 42 5.90 -6.90 -0.02
C VAL A 42 7.24 -6.32 0.41
N VAL A 43 8.29 -6.64 -0.33
CA VAL A 43 9.62 -6.07 -0.08
C VAL A 43 9.76 -4.86 -0.99
N PRO A 44 10.04 -3.66 -0.47
CA PRO A 44 10.32 -2.51 -1.31
C PRO A 44 11.50 -2.84 -2.22
N SER A 45 11.26 -2.84 -3.53
CA SER A 45 12.33 -2.92 -4.50
C SER A 45 13.06 -1.58 -4.53
N TYR A 46 14.34 -1.57 -4.16
CA TYR A 46 15.20 -0.39 -4.30
C TYR A 46 15.66 -0.22 -5.76
N GLY A 47 14.73 -0.35 -6.70
CA GLY A 47 14.94 -0.22 -8.13
C GLY A 47 14.11 0.94 -8.70
N ALA A 48 13.69 0.82 -9.95
CA ALA A 48 12.98 1.87 -10.68
C ALA A 48 11.63 2.30 -10.04
N PHE A 49 11.11 1.52 -9.09
CA PHE A 49 9.85 1.80 -8.38
C PHE A 49 10.05 1.71 -6.87
N ASP A 50 10.52 2.77 -6.26
CA ASP A 50 10.77 2.83 -4.81
C ASP A 50 9.49 2.82 -3.96
N SER A 51 8.34 2.46 -4.52
CA SER A 51 7.09 2.49 -3.79
C SER A 51 6.04 1.53 -4.34
N PHE A 52 5.69 0.53 -3.55
CA PHE A 52 4.62 -0.42 -3.87
C PHE A 52 3.20 0.15 -3.66
N LEU A 53 3.08 1.32 -3.04
CA LEU A 53 1.80 2.03 -2.86
C LEU A 53 1.59 3.16 -3.88
N PHE A 54 2.51 3.31 -4.84
CA PHE A 54 2.32 4.22 -5.96
C PHE A 54 1.28 3.64 -6.93
N ASP A 55 0.30 4.45 -7.29
CA ASP A 55 -0.73 4.08 -8.26
C ASP A 55 -0.46 4.75 -9.61
N PRO A 56 0.16 4.05 -10.58
CA PRO A 56 0.50 4.66 -11.87
C PRO A 56 -0.74 5.01 -12.70
N VAL A 57 -1.87 4.33 -12.52
CA VAL A 57 -3.12 4.64 -13.24
C VAL A 57 -3.72 5.93 -12.71
N TYR A 58 -3.90 6.00 -11.38
CA TYR A 58 -4.34 7.24 -10.73
C TYR A 58 -3.44 8.41 -11.14
N TYR A 59 -2.13 8.22 -11.02
CA TYR A 59 -1.17 9.26 -11.32
C TYR A 59 -1.24 9.76 -12.76
N THR A 60 -1.30 8.86 -13.75
CA THR A 60 -1.41 9.25 -15.16
C THR A 60 -2.72 9.93 -15.47
N LEU A 61 -3.84 9.54 -14.87
CA LEU A 61 -5.13 10.21 -15.02
C LEU A 61 -5.10 11.61 -14.41
N GLN A 62 -4.53 11.77 -13.22
CA GLN A 62 -4.40 13.07 -12.55
C GLN A 62 -3.49 14.04 -13.29
N THR A 63 -2.52 13.54 -14.05
CA THR A 63 -1.53 14.34 -14.75
C THR A 63 -1.80 14.46 -16.26
N ALA A 64 -2.91 13.91 -16.75
CA ALA A 64 -3.22 13.83 -18.18
C ALA A 64 -3.19 15.19 -18.91
N ASP A 65 -3.65 16.26 -18.27
CA ASP A 65 -3.64 17.61 -18.83
C ASP A 65 -2.23 18.24 -18.84
N LEU A 66 -1.35 17.81 -17.93
CA LEU A 66 0.01 18.33 -17.79
C LEU A 66 1.01 17.57 -18.65
N VAL A 67 0.82 16.24 -18.74
CA VAL A 67 1.69 15.31 -19.47
C VAL A 67 0.84 14.32 -20.26
N PRO A 68 0.22 14.73 -21.37
CA PRO A 68 -0.79 13.92 -22.08
C PRO A 68 -0.27 12.58 -22.64
N ALA A 69 1.04 12.43 -22.80
CA ALA A 69 1.68 11.22 -23.34
C ALA A 69 2.39 10.38 -22.26
N LEU A 70 2.10 10.63 -20.98
CA LEU A 70 2.74 9.88 -19.91
C LEU A 70 2.25 8.43 -19.91
N SER A 71 3.18 7.51 -20.11
CA SER A 71 2.89 6.06 -20.02
C SER A 71 2.84 5.59 -18.57
N LEU A 72 2.13 4.49 -18.30
CA LEU A 72 2.12 3.86 -16.98
C LEU A 72 3.54 3.49 -16.52
N ALA A 73 4.35 2.96 -17.44
CA ALA A 73 5.75 2.61 -17.14
C ALA A 73 6.62 3.84 -16.82
N GLY A 74 6.30 5.02 -17.36
CA GLY A 74 7.00 6.28 -17.08
C GLY A 74 6.47 7.03 -15.85
N ALA A 75 5.32 6.63 -15.32
CA ALA A 75 4.60 7.37 -14.29
C ALA A 75 5.44 7.58 -13.01
N TRP A 76 6.07 6.52 -12.52
CA TRP A 76 6.93 6.63 -11.35
C TRP A 76 8.13 7.55 -11.57
N ALA A 77 8.82 7.39 -12.69
CA ALA A 77 9.98 8.23 -13.00
C ALA A 77 9.60 9.72 -13.07
N HIS A 78 8.43 10.03 -13.64
CA HIS A 78 7.90 11.39 -13.67
C HIS A 78 7.54 11.88 -12.27
N TYR A 79 6.82 11.07 -11.47
CA TYR A 79 6.48 11.43 -10.08
C TYR A 79 7.74 11.72 -9.26
N ALA A 80 8.70 10.80 -9.26
CA ALA A 80 9.92 10.93 -8.48
C ALA A 80 10.84 12.07 -8.99
N GLY A 81 10.84 12.36 -10.30
CA GLY A 81 11.68 13.40 -10.90
C GLY A 81 11.13 14.82 -10.73
N SER A 82 9.82 14.99 -10.80
CA SER A 82 9.19 16.33 -10.80
C SER A 82 7.80 16.38 -10.19
N GLY A 83 7.02 15.31 -10.31
CA GLY A 83 5.61 15.33 -9.92
C GLY A 83 5.40 15.59 -8.42
N ALA A 84 6.14 14.89 -7.57
CA ALA A 84 6.08 15.09 -6.13
C ALA A 84 6.42 16.53 -5.73
N ALA A 85 7.49 17.09 -6.31
CA ALA A 85 7.90 18.48 -6.08
C ALA A 85 6.87 19.50 -6.60
N SER A 86 6.07 19.12 -7.59
CA SER A 86 4.97 19.93 -8.12
C SER A 86 3.65 19.74 -7.37
N GLY A 87 3.64 19.00 -6.26
CA GLY A 87 2.47 18.78 -5.42
C GLY A 87 1.49 17.73 -5.96
N GLN A 88 1.90 16.90 -6.91
CA GLN A 88 1.07 15.82 -7.43
C GLN A 88 1.05 14.65 -6.43
N ALA A 89 -0.12 14.04 -6.24
CA ALA A 89 -0.28 12.91 -5.32
C ALA A 89 0.13 11.58 -5.98
N PRO A 90 0.79 10.67 -5.23
CA PRO A 90 1.22 9.37 -5.74
C PRO A 90 0.06 8.36 -5.90
N ASN A 91 -1.04 8.58 -5.21
CA ASN A 91 -2.28 7.81 -5.21
C ASN A 91 -3.43 8.66 -4.65
N ALA A 92 -4.65 8.12 -4.62
CA ALA A 92 -5.86 8.86 -4.24
C ALA A 92 -5.96 9.20 -2.75
N TRP A 93 -5.12 8.65 -1.90
CA TRP A 93 -5.31 8.68 -0.45
C TRP A 93 -4.09 9.13 0.36
N PHE A 94 -2.91 9.27 -0.25
CA PHE A 94 -1.73 9.82 0.40
C PHE A 94 -1.64 11.33 0.19
N ASP A 95 -1.61 12.08 1.28
CA ASP A 95 -1.43 13.52 1.29
C ASP A 95 -0.15 13.85 2.08
N ALA A 96 0.91 14.26 1.37
CA ALA A 96 2.22 14.52 1.96
C ALA A 96 2.18 15.65 3.00
N GLY A 97 1.47 16.74 2.71
CA GLY A 97 1.36 17.88 3.62
C GLY A 97 0.55 17.53 4.87
N TRP A 98 -0.55 16.81 4.70
CA TRP A 98 -1.33 16.32 5.82
C TRP A 98 -0.51 15.33 6.66
N TYR A 99 0.20 14.40 6.01
CA TYR A 99 1.02 13.39 6.67
C TYR A 99 2.11 14.02 7.53
N GLU A 100 2.87 14.99 7.00
CA GLU A 100 3.88 15.71 7.76
C GLU A 100 3.29 16.43 8.98
N ASN A 101 2.18 17.17 8.78
CA ASN A 101 1.53 17.92 9.85
C ASN A 101 0.90 17.01 10.92
N ARG A 102 0.44 15.83 10.53
CA ARG A 102 -0.19 14.85 11.44
C ARG A 102 0.83 14.17 12.35
N TRP A 103 2.05 14.03 11.88
CA TRP A 103 3.13 13.35 12.58
C TRP A 103 4.26 14.31 12.91
N PRO A 104 4.23 14.95 14.11
CA PRO A 104 5.13 16.05 14.47
C PRO A 104 6.62 15.68 14.54
N ASP A 105 6.95 14.40 14.61
CA ASP A 105 8.31 13.89 14.53
C ASP A 105 8.93 14.06 13.13
N LEU A 106 8.09 14.20 12.09
CA LEU A 106 8.55 14.42 10.72
C LEU A 106 8.84 15.90 10.42
N THR A 107 8.10 16.82 11.02
CA THR A 107 8.20 18.25 10.74
C THR A 107 9.64 18.81 10.90
N PRO A 108 10.42 18.45 11.96
CA PRO A 108 11.80 18.94 12.10
C PRO A 108 12.76 18.42 11.03
N LEU A 109 12.39 17.36 10.32
CA LEU A 109 13.23 16.73 9.30
C LEU A 109 13.17 17.46 7.96
N ASN A 110 12.16 18.34 7.77
CA ASN A 110 11.95 19.14 6.56
C ASN A 110 12.04 18.29 5.27
N LEU A 111 11.29 17.19 5.24
CA LEU A 111 11.29 16.24 4.15
C LEU A 111 10.46 16.77 2.97
N ASP A 112 10.90 16.52 1.75
CA ASP A 112 10.08 16.76 0.57
C ASP A 112 8.96 15.70 0.41
N ALA A 113 8.00 15.98 -0.46
CA ALA A 113 6.83 15.13 -0.66
C ALA A 113 7.19 13.71 -1.11
N LEU A 114 8.22 13.54 -1.94
CA LEU A 114 8.72 12.23 -2.35
C LEU A 114 9.29 11.45 -1.17
N THR A 115 10.10 12.11 -0.35
CA THR A 115 10.72 11.49 0.83
C THR A 115 9.68 11.16 1.88
N LEU A 116 8.65 11.98 2.08
CA LEU A 116 7.51 11.69 2.95
C LEU A 116 6.74 10.45 2.46
N PHE A 117 6.52 10.33 1.16
CA PHE A 117 5.87 9.15 0.60
C PHE A 117 6.73 7.88 0.77
N ARG A 118 8.04 7.97 0.52
CA ARG A 118 8.99 6.87 0.79
C ARG A 118 9.02 6.50 2.27
N HIS A 119 9.04 7.50 3.16
CA HIS A 119 8.96 7.26 4.61
C HIS A 119 7.69 6.48 4.97
N PHE A 120 6.54 6.87 4.41
CA PHE A 120 5.29 6.15 4.65
C PHE A 120 5.38 4.69 4.21
N ASN A 121 5.91 4.43 3.01
CA ASN A 121 6.05 3.06 2.50
C ASN A 121 7.00 2.19 3.32
N LEU A 122 8.14 2.76 3.76
CA LEU A 122 9.18 2.00 4.46
C LEU A 122 8.89 1.82 5.96
N TYR A 123 8.24 2.81 6.56
CA TYR A 123 8.05 2.86 8.02
C TYR A 123 6.60 3.14 8.40
N GLY A 124 6.03 4.21 7.88
CA GLY A 124 4.75 4.74 8.37
C GLY A 124 3.60 3.74 8.29
N VAL A 125 3.51 2.94 7.23
CA VAL A 125 2.45 1.92 7.09
C VAL A 125 2.56 0.86 8.20
N TRP A 126 3.78 0.43 8.56
CA TRP A 126 4.03 -0.56 9.60
C TRP A 126 3.85 0.00 11.01
N GLU A 127 4.11 1.29 11.17
CA GLU A 127 3.83 2.05 12.39
C GLU A 127 2.34 2.40 12.56
N GLY A 128 1.50 2.00 11.60
CA GLY A 128 0.07 2.30 11.62
C GLY A 128 -0.24 3.80 11.46
N ARG A 129 0.64 4.54 10.81
CA ARG A 129 0.42 5.96 10.55
C ARG A 129 -0.65 6.15 9.50
N ALA A 130 -1.61 7.01 9.79
CA ALA A 130 -2.60 7.43 8.80
C ALA A 130 -1.91 8.22 7.68
N PRO A 131 -2.11 7.87 6.39
CA PRO A 131 -1.44 8.52 5.27
C PRO A 131 -2.10 9.81 4.77
N GLY A 132 -3.34 10.03 5.19
CA GLY A 132 -4.15 11.16 4.77
C GLY A 132 -5.41 11.31 5.62
N PRO A 133 -6.21 12.37 5.39
CA PRO A 133 -7.35 12.72 6.23
C PRO A 133 -8.45 11.62 6.29
N ALA A 134 -8.60 10.82 5.24
CA ALA A 134 -9.57 9.71 5.21
C ALA A 134 -9.30 8.64 6.26
N PHE A 135 -8.05 8.53 6.73
CA PHE A 135 -7.62 7.56 7.75
C PHE A 135 -7.48 8.16 9.16
N ALA A 136 -7.73 9.46 9.33
CA ALA A 136 -7.46 10.17 10.57
C ALA A 136 -8.11 9.52 11.81
N THR A 137 -9.25 8.88 11.60
CA THR A 137 -10.07 8.26 12.65
C THR A 137 -10.42 6.80 12.32
N PHE A 138 -9.52 6.07 11.65
CA PHE A 138 -9.68 4.65 11.32
C PHE A 138 -9.98 3.81 12.56
N ASP A 139 -11.08 3.05 12.54
CA ASP A 139 -11.48 2.16 13.64
C ASP A 139 -10.86 0.77 13.49
N GLY A 140 -9.61 0.65 13.91
CA GLY A 140 -8.88 -0.61 13.88
C GLY A 140 -9.52 -1.71 14.74
N THR A 141 -10.16 -1.34 15.85
CA THR A 141 -10.86 -2.30 16.71
C THR A 141 -12.04 -2.93 15.99
N ARG A 142 -12.86 -2.10 15.32
CA ARG A 142 -13.97 -2.58 14.51
C ARG A 142 -13.49 -3.41 13.33
N TYR A 143 -12.43 -2.95 12.64
CA TYR A 143 -11.88 -3.66 11.51
C TYR A 143 -11.43 -5.08 11.88
N LEU A 144 -10.70 -5.27 12.99
CA LEU A 144 -10.27 -6.58 13.46
C LEU A 144 -11.44 -7.43 13.98
N ARG A 145 -12.45 -6.83 14.58
CA ARG A 145 -13.67 -7.54 15.02
C ARG A 145 -14.44 -8.10 13.82
N ASP A 146 -14.57 -7.29 12.77
CA ASP A 146 -15.34 -7.63 11.57
C ASP A 146 -14.55 -8.56 10.63
N ASN A 147 -13.22 -8.72 10.85
CA ASN A 147 -12.30 -9.60 10.11
C ASN A 147 -11.48 -10.47 11.07
N PRO A 148 -12.05 -11.57 11.62
CA PRO A 148 -11.36 -12.39 12.62
C PRO A 148 -10.08 -13.08 12.13
N ASP A 149 -9.98 -13.38 10.85
CA ASP A 149 -8.79 -13.92 10.20
C ASP A 149 -7.64 -12.89 10.20
N VAL A 150 -7.95 -11.63 9.94
CA VAL A 150 -6.99 -10.51 10.05
C VAL A 150 -6.57 -10.31 11.51
N ALA A 151 -7.53 -10.39 12.44
CA ALA A 151 -7.20 -10.30 13.86
C ALA A 151 -6.21 -11.37 14.29
N ALA A 152 -6.41 -12.62 13.88
CA ALA A 152 -5.49 -13.71 14.15
C ALA A 152 -4.10 -13.49 13.51
N TYR A 153 -4.08 -12.97 12.29
CA TYR A 153 -2.82 -12.60 11.62
C TYR A 153 -2.08 -11.49 12.38
N VAL A 154 -2.76 -10.41 12.72
CA VAL A 154 -2.16 -9.29 13.45
C VAL A 154 -1.67 -9.73 14.83
N ASP A 155 -2.41 -10.61 15.52
CA ASP A 155 -1.98 -11.15 16.83
C ASP A 155 -0.73 -12.03 16.73
N ALA A 156 -0.60 -12.78 15.64
CA ALA A 156 0.56 -13.64 15.41
C ALA A 156 1.84 -12.84 15.05
N TYR A 157 1.67 -11.65 14.47
CA TYR A 157 2.78 -10.81 13.98
C TYR A 157 2.75 -9.40 14.59
N VAL A 158 2.25 -9.26 15.80
CA VAL A 158 2.04 -7.95 16.44
C VAL A 158 3.33 -7.14 16.58
N ASP A 159 4.47 -7.80 16.74
CA ASP A 159 5.78 -7.15 16.84
C ASP A 159 6.19 -6.44 15.55
N ASP A 160 5.75 -6.90 14.38
CA ASP A 160 5.96 -6.25 13.10
C ASP A 160 5.22 -4.88 13.02
N PHE A 161 4.25 -4.67 13.91
CA PHE A 161 3.44 -3.47 14.03
C PHE A 161 3.72 -2.71 15.33
N LEU A 162 4.97 -2.78 15.82
CA LEU A 162 5.41 -2.15 17.07
C LEU A 162 4.58 -2.58 18.30
N GLY A 163 4.12 -3.82 18.35
CA GLY A 163 3.31 -4.35 19.43
C GLY A 163 1.86 -3.82 19.46
N SER A 164 1.40 -3.19 18.40
CA SER A 164 0.08 -2.55 18.35
C SER A 164 -0.88 -3.23 17.38
N ARG A 165 -1.97 -3.80 17.90
CA ARG A 165 -3.05 -4.35 17.08
C ARG A 165 -3.68 -3.31 16.15
N SER A 166 -3.80 -2.06 16.60
CA SER A 166 -4.36 -0.97 15.80
C SER A 166 -3.46 -0.62 14.63
N ASN A 167 -2.14 -0.64 14.82
CA ASN A 167 -1.18 -0.44 13.74
C ASN A 167 -1.29 -1.57 12.71
N GLY A 168 -1.37 -2.83 13.16
CA GLY A 168 -1.57 -3.97 12.27
C GLY A 168 -2.89 -3.91 11.50
N ALA A 169 -3.96 -3.40 12.12
CA ALA A 169 -5.26 -3.24 11.47
C ALA A 169 -5.22 -2.27 10.29
N ILE A 170 -4.67 -1.07 10.49
CA ILE A 170 -4.58 -0.06 9.43
C ILE A 170 -3.57 -0.47 8.37
N ALA A 171 -2.42 -1.06 8.76
CA ALA A 171 -1.45 -1.59 7.84
C ALA A 171 -2.06 -2.67 6.94
N HIS A 172 -2.73 -3.66 7.52
CA HIS A 172 -3.39 -4.71 6.75
C HIS A 172 -4.42 -4.13 5.77
N TYR A 173 -5.25 -3.18 6.22
CA TYR A 173 -6.27 -2.60 5.34
C TYR A 173 -5.65 -1.90 4.12
N ILE A 174 -4.59 -1.11 4.33
CA ILE A 174 -3.90 -0.39 3.26
C ILE A 174 -3.18 -1.35 2.31
N LEU A 175 -2.50 -2.36 2.85
CA LEU A 175 -1.65 -3.26 2.06
C LEU A 175 -2.45 -4.34 1.32
N TYR A 176 -3.54 -4.82 1.92
CA TYR A 176 -4.26 -5.99 1.44
C TYR A 176 -5.78 -5.82 1.46
N GLY A 177 -6.32 -5.35 2.59
CA GLY A 177 -7.74 -5.41 2.89
C GLY A 177 -8.61 -4.64 1.91
N ALA A 178 -8.16 -3.50 1.42
CA ALA A 178 -8.89 -2.76 0.40
C ALA A 178 -8.98 -3.52 -0.93
N ASN A 179 -7.88 -4.17 -1.34
CA ASN A 179 -7.85 -5.02 -2.54
C ASN A 179 -8.64 -6.33 -2.36
N GLU A 180 -8.77 -6.81 -1.11
CA GLU A 180 -9.63 -7.92 -0.74
C GLU A 180 -11.10 -7.51 -0.60
N GLN A 181 -11.45 -6.27 -0.96
CA GLN A 181 -12.79 -5.68 -0.82
C GLN A 181 -13.34 -5.69 0.61
N ARG A 182 -12.45 -5.74 1.62
CA ARG A 182 -12.85 -5.61 3.02
C ARG A 182 -13.30 -4.18 3.29
N ILE A 183 -14.31 -4.06 4.14
CA ILE A 183 -14.83 -2.75 4.52
C ILE A 183 -14.15 -2.30 5.81
N ALA A 184 -13.60 -1.10 5.80
CA ALA A 184 -13.15 -0.40 6.99
C ALA A 184 -14.09 0.77 7.32
N TYR A 185 -14.03 1.21 8.55
CA TYR A 185 -14.86 2.32 9.03
C TYR A 185 -14.01 3.27 9.88
N ASP A 186 -14.45 4.50 9.95
CA ASP A 186 -13.98 5.44 10.95
C ASP A 186 -14.77 5.28 12.28
N HIS A 187 -14.31 5.99 13.31
CA HIS A 187 -14.99 5.97 14.62
C HIS A 187 -16.42 6.56 14.59
N ALA A 188 -16.79 7.31 13.55
CA ALA A 188 -18.15 7.79 13.34
C ALA A 188 -19.03 6.77 12.59
N GLY A 189 -18.44 5.63 12.17
CA GLY A 189 -19.14 4.57 11.45
C GLY A 189 -19.26 4.82 9.94
N GLN A 190 -18.56 5.83 9.40
CA GLN A 190 -18.50 6.07 7.97
C GLN A 190 -17.52 5.07 7.33
N ALA A 191 -17.90 4.52 6.18
CA ALA A 191 -17.03 3.60 5.45
C ALA A 191 -15.83 4.35 4.87
N ILE A 192 -14.64 3.80 5.13
CA ILE A 192 -13.39 4.21 4.49
C ILE A 192 -13.22 3.33 3.25
N ARG A 193 -13.08 3.96 2.10
CA ARG A 193 -12.81 3.27 0.85
C ARG A 193 -11.50 3.80 0.28
N LEU A 194 -10.64 2.89 -0.13
CA LEU A 194 -9.51 3.23 -0.98
C LEU A 194 -9.98 3.06 -2.41
N ASP A 195 -10.17 4.19 -3.10
CA ASP A 195 -10.33 4.15 -4.54
C ASP A 195 -8.93 3.99 -5.14
N TYR A 196 -8.55 2.74 -5.38
CA TYR A 196 -7.48 2.47 -6.32
C TYR A 196 -8.07 2.66 -7.72
N ALA A 197 -7.41 3.43 -8.58
CA ALA A 197 -7.73 3.44 -10.00
C ALA A 197 -7.38 2.09 -10.66
N PHE A 198 -6.60 1.25 -9.96
CA PHE A 198 -6.52 -0.17 -10.18
C PHE A 198 -7.72 -0.86 -9.55
N ASP A 199 -8.65 -1.23 -10.37
CA ASP A 199 -9.44 -2.39 -10.08
C ASP A 199 -8.50 -3.61 -10.22
N LEU A 200 -7.89 -4.05 -9.12
CA LEU A 200 -7.13 -5.30 -9.09
C LEU A 200 -8.08 -6.50 -9.11
N GLY A 201 -9.33 -6.25 -9.57
CA GLY A 201 -10.43 -7.18 -9.80
C GLY A 201 -10.59 -8.23 -8.71
N ALA A 202 -11.76 -8.23 -8.26
CA ALA A 202 -12.28 -9.36 -7.53
C ALA A 202 -12.29 -10.61 -8.38
#